data_8d51ccf57a0f8be7e6b0fac4a3276c0b
#
_entry.id   8d51ccf57a0f8be7e6b0fac4a3276c0b
#
_cell.length_a   1.000
_cell.length_b   1.000
_cell.length_c   1.000
_cell.angle_alpha   90.00
_cell.angle_beta   90.00
_cell.angle_gamma   90.00
#
_symmetry.space_group_name_H-M   'P 1'
#
loop_
_entity.id
_entity.type
_entity.pdbx_description
1 polymer ?
#
loop_
_entity_poly.entity_id
_entity_poly.type
_entity_poly.pdbx_seq_one_letter_code
_entity_poly.pdbx_strand_id
1 'polypeptide(L)'
;MNSLLPFYLHKAGAGFPSPATDYIEEDIDLNIHLIKNAPATFVIRVQGKSMSNVGIYDGDILIVDKSLKPKNLSIIIANVNDELVVKSFIKEKNLQFLSSGSKNFDDKIIINPNSDIFIWGVVTYVIHSTY
;
A
#
# COMPACT_ATOMS: atom_id res chain seq x y z
N MET A 1 12.18 -13.55 20.89
CA MET A 1 12.80 -13.73 19.57
C MET A 1 13.27 -12.37 19.06
N ASN A 2 14.52 -12.31 18.62
CA ASN A 2 15.08 -11.07 18.09
C ASN A 2 14.58 -10.84 16.66
N SER A 3 13.87 -9.73 16.44
CA SER A 3 13.36 -9.36 15.13
C SER A 3 14.23 -8.32 14.41
N LEU A 4 15.39 -7.99 15.01
CA LEU A 4 16.28 -6.99 14.43
C LEU A 4 17.07 -7.59 13.26
N LEU A 5 17.20 -6.80 12.21
CA LEU A 5 17.96 -7.16 11.00
C LEU A 5 19.00 -6.07 10.73
N PRO A 6 20.19 -6.45 10.17
CA PRO A 6 21.18 -5.43 9.80
C PRO A 6 20.63 -4.49 8.72
N PHE A 7 20.85 -3.21 8.91
CA PHE A 7 20.44 -2.19 7.94
C PHE A 7 21.71 -1.53 7.39
N TYR A 8 21.91 -1.64 6.09
CA TYR A 8 23.09 -1.06 5.46
C TYR A 8 22.86 0.41 5.14
N LEU A 9 23.79 1.24 5.58
CA LEU A 9 23.74 2.68 5.37
C LEU A 9 23.81 3.07 3.90
N HIS A 10 24.59 2.33 3.11
CA HIS A 10 24.86 2.67 1.74
C HIS A 10 23.70 2.26 0.83
N LYS A 11 23.23 3.20 0.02
CA LYS A 11 22.18 2.92 -0.96
C LYS A 11 22.75 2.15 -2.14
N ALA A 12 22.14 1.01 -2.44
CA ALA A 12 22.56 0.19 -3.57
C ALA A 12 21.89 0.68 -4.85
N GLY A 13 22.70 0.98 -5.86
CA GLY A 13 22.19 1.18 -7.22
C GLY A 13 22.21 -0.14 -7.98
N ALA A 14 21.51 -0.18 -9.12
CA ALA A 14 21.41 -1.40 -9.92
C ALA A 14 22.78 -1.90 -10.39
N GLY A 15 23.78 -1.01 -10.56
CA GLY A 15 25.13 -1.36 -10.97
C GLY A 15 26.15 -1.39 -9.83
N PHE A 16 25.70 -1.42 -8.60
CA PHE A 16 26.60 -1.39 -7.45
C PHE A 16 27.44 -2.67 -7.39
N PRO A 17 28.79 -2.61 -7.44
CA PRO A 17 29.64 -3.79 -7.64
C PRO A 17 29.77 -4.69 -6.42
N SER A 18 29.73 -4.16 -5.22
CA SER A 18 29.76 -4.99 -4.03
C SER A 18 29.26 -4.24 -2.81
N PRO A 19 28.52 -4.91 -1.92
CA PRO A 19 28.17 -4.30 -0.65
C PRO A 19 29.40 -4.25 0.24
N ALA A 20 29.68 -3.09 0.81
CA ALA A 20 30.75 -2.97 1.78
C ALA A 20 30.19 -3.28 3.16
N THR A 21 30.74 -4.28 3.83
CA THR A 21 30.29 -4.71 5.15
C THR A 21 30.45 -3.63 6.22
N ASP A 22 31.27 -2.61 5.94
CA ASP A 22 31.54 -1.53 6.88
C ASP A 22 30.44 -0.47 6.92
N TYR A 23 29.36 -0.64 6.12
CA TYR A 23 28.29 0.35 6.00
C TYR A 23 27.01 -0.08 6.70
N ILE A 24 27.10 -0.89 7.74
CA ILE A 24 25.95 -1.21 8.57
C ILE A 24 25.71 0.00 9.48
N GLU A 25 24.56 0.65 9.29
CA GLU A 25 24.21 1.82 10.08
C GLU A 25 23.71 1.42 11.46
N GLU A 26 22.73 0.54 11.48
CA GLU A 26 22.09 0.10 12.70
C GLU A 26 21.24 -1.12 12.40
N ASP A 27 20.73 -1.75 13.43
CA ASP A 27 19.75 -2.82 13.26
C ASP A 27 18.37 -2.20 13.04
N ILE A 28 17.56 -2.83 12.18
CA ILE A 28 16.20 -2.42 11.93
C ILE A 28 15.22 -3.48 12.41
N ASP A 29 14.17 -3.05 13.09
CA ASP A 29 12.99 -3.85 13.38
C ASP A 29 11.94 -3.51 12.35
N LEU A 30 11.66 -4.43 11.43
CA LEU A 30 10.71 -4.18 10.35
C LEU A 30 9.30 -3.93 10.86
N ASN A 31 8.90 -4.56 11.96
CA ASN A 31 7.58 -4.30 12.54
C ASN A 31 7.46 -2.84 12.97
N ILE A 32 8.46 -2.31 13.65
CA ILE A 32 8.45 -0.91 14.08
C ILE A 32 8.52 0.01 12.86
N HIS A 33 9.32 -0.34 11.88
CA HIS A 33 9.49 0.49 10.68
C HIS A 33 8.20 0.58 9.86
N LEU A 34 7.51 -0.55 9.68
CA LEU A 34 6.36 -0.63 8.78
C LEU A 34 5.04 -0.27 9.47
N ILE A 35 4.95 -0.44 10.80
CA ILE A 35 3.69 -0.26 11.52
C ILE A 35 3.83 0.94 12.45
N LYS A 36 3.20 2.06 12.08
CA LYS A 36 3.28 3.30 12.86
C LYS A 36 2.19 3.40 13.90
N ASN A 37 1.05 2.74 13.69
CA ASN A 37 -0.10 2.77 14.59
C ASN A 37 -0.69 1.38 14.69
N ALA A 38 -0.09 0.53 15.52
CA ALA A 38 -0.47 -0.87 15.61
C ALA A 38 -1.96 -1.09 15.90
N PRO A 39 -2.61 -0.33 16.82
CA PRO A 39 -4.04 -0.55 17.07
C PRO A 39 -4.95 -0.29 15.88
N ALA A 40 -4.50 0.52 14.91
CA ALA A 40 -5.29 0.84 13.73
C ALA A 40 -4.81 0.11 12.47
N THR A 41 -3.84 -0.78 12.60
CA THR A 41 -3.20 -1.43 11.45
C THR A 41 -3.66 -2.88 11.30
N PHE A 42 -3.98 -3.26 10.07
CA PHE A 42 -4.22 -4.64 9.73
C PHE A 42 -3.49 -5.00 8.43
N VAL A 43 -3.44 -6.29 8.14
CA VAL A 43 -2.71 -6.82 6.98
C VAL A 43 -3.69 -7.64 6.15
N ILE A 44 -3.67 -7.45 4.83
CA ILE A 44 -4.56 -8.16 3.92
C ILE A 44 -3.77 -8.68 2.73
N ARG A 45 -4.17 -9.83 2.21
CA ARG A 45 -3.57 -10.42 1.00
C ARG A 45 -4.41 -10.07 -0.21
N VAL A 46 -3.73 -9.68 -1.29
CA VAL A 46 -4.37 -9.32 -2.55
C VAL A 46 -4.71 -10.55 -3.36
N GLN A 47 -5.91 -10.57 -3.91
CA GLN A 47 -6.33 -11.56 -4.89
C GLN A 47 -6.70 -10.84 -6.19
N GLY A 48 -6.15 -11.33 -7.29
CA GLY A 48 -6.47 -10.81 -8.62
C GLY A 48 -5.44 -9.82 -9.14
N LYS A 49 -5.66 -9.35 -10.37
CA LYS A 49 -4.67 -8.56 -11.13
C LYS A 49 -5.12 -7.13 -11.41
N SER A 50 -6.26 -6.71 -10.87
CA SER A 50 -6.85 -5.41 -11.25
C SER A 50 -6.00 -4.21 -10.87
N MET A 51 -5.09 -4.36 -9.90
CA MET A 51 -4.24 -3.27 -9.43
C MET A 51 -2.79 -3.37 -9.94
N SER A 52 -2.51 -4.22 -10.93
CA SER A 52 -1.16 -4.38 -11.47
C SER A 52 -0.60 -3.10 -12.06
N ASN A 53 -1.45 -2.22 -12.60
CA ASN A 53 -1.01 -0.94 -13.17
C ASN A 53 -0.44 0.02 -12.13
N VAL A 54 -0.72 -0.19 -10.86
CA VAL A 54 -0.18 0.62 -9.77
C VAL A 54 0.82 -0.16 -8.90
N GLY A 55 1.29 -1.31 -9.40
CA GLY A 55 2.36 -2.05 -8.74
C GLY A 55 1.90 -3.02 -7.67
N ILE A 56 0.65 -3.41 -7.67
CA ILE A 56 0.12 -4.40 -6.73
C ILE A 56 -0.30 -5.63 -7.50
N TYR A 57 0.20 -6.79 -7.07
CA TYR A 57 0.04 -8.04 -7.79
C TYR A 57 -0.65 -9.09 -6.94
N ASP A 58 -1.23 -10.08 -7.60
CA ASP A 58 -1.86 -11.21 -6.93
C ASP A 58 -0.90 -11.84 -5.91
N GLY A 59 -1.38 -12.09 -4.71
CA GLY A 59 -0.59 -12.66 -3.63
C GLY A 59 0.19 -11.66 -2.79
N ASP A 60 0.24 -10.40 -3.19
CA ASP A 60 0.91 -9.36 -2.39
C ASP A 60 0.22 -9.19 -1.04
N ILE A 61 0.99 -8.71 -0.08
CA ILE A 61 0.51 -8.39 1.26
C ILE A 61 0.48 -6.88 1.41
N LEU A 62 -0.66 -6.36 1.84
CA LEU A 62 -0.83 -4.93 2.06
C LEU A 62 -0.88 -4.65 3.56
N ILE A 63 -0.12 -3.64 3.98
CA ILE A 63 -0.22 -3.08 5.33
C ILE A 63 -1.16 -1.90 5.25
N VAL A 64 -2.23 -1.91 6.05
CA VAL A 64 -3.33 -0.96 5.96
C VAL A 64 -3.51 -0.27 7.31
N ASP A 65 -3.53 1.05 7.28
CA ASP A 65 -3.72 1.88 8.48
C ASP A 65 -5.09 2.56 8.40
N LYS A 66 -5.96 2.23 9.35
CA LYS A 66 -7.31 2.78 9.40
C LYS A 66 -7.38 4.20 9.96
N SER A 67 -6.32 4.67 10.58
CA SER A 67 -6.29 6.01 11.18
C SER A 67 -5.98 7.12 10.18
N LEU A 68 -5.48 6.76 8.99
CA LEU A 68 -5.08 7.73 7.98
C LEU A 68 -6.26 8.13 7.10
N LYS A 69 -6.26 9.40 6.69
CA LYS A 69 -7.19 9.89 5.67
C LYS A 69 -6.56 9.75 4.30
N PRO A 70 -7.30 9.25 3.31
CA PRO A 70 -6.74 9.15 1.96
C PRO A 70 -6.44 10.51 1.36
N LYS A 71 -5.33 10.57 0.64
CA LYS A 71 -4.95 11.69 -0.22
C LYS A 71 -5.17 11.28 -1.67
N ASN A 72 -5.08 12.25 -2.58
CA ASN A 72 -5.10 11.91 -4.00
C ASN A 72 -4.00 10.88 -4.31
N LEU A 73 -4.37 9.82 -5.01
CA LEU A 73 -3.53 8.68 -5.39
C LEU A 73 -3.22 7.70 -4.26
N SER A 74 -3.76 7.89 -3.08
CA SER A 74 -3.64 6.87 -2.04
C SER A 74 -4.27 5.56 -2.51
N ILE A 75 -3.64 4.45 -2.17
CA ILE A 75 -4.25 3.13 -2.34
C ILE A 75 -5.03 2.84 -1.07
N ILE A 76 -6.27 2.41 -1.22
CA ILE A 76 -7.18 2.20 -0.10
C ILE A 76 -7.82 0.83 -0.16
N ILE A 77 -8.31 0.40 1.00
CA ILE A 77 -9.19 -0.75 1.13
C ILE A 77 -10.58 -0.18 1.40
N ALA A 78 -11.53 -0.56 0.58
CA ALA A 78 -12.90 -0.07 0.71
C ALA A 78 -13.90 -1.20 0.62
N ASN A 79 -15.04 -0.99 1.28
CA ASN A 79 -16.22 -1.80 1.07
C ASN A 79 -17.09 -1.09 0.03
N VAL A 80 -17.33 -1.76 -1.09
CA VAL A 80 -18.15 -1.26 -2.17
C VAL A 80 -19.26 -2.26 -2.43
N ASN A 81 -20.49 -1.91 -2.13
CA ASN A 81 -21.66 -2.79 -2.29
C ASN A 81 -21.45 -4.14 -1.59
N ASP A 82 -20.99 -4.10 -0.33
CA ASP A 82 -20.70 -5.26 0.51
C ASP A 82 -19.52 -6.11 0.06
N GLU A 83 -18.71 -5.63 -0.86
CA GLU A 83 -17.52 -6.32 -1.33
C GLU A 83 -16.27 -5.53 -0.94
N LEU A 84 -15.28 -6.23 -0.38
CA LEU A 84 -14.03 -5.61 0.03
C LEU A 84 -13.10 -5.55 -1.18
N VAL A 85 -12.62 -4.34 -1.51
CA VAL A 85 -11.83 -4.10 -2.71
C VAL A 85 -10.60 -3.24 -2.40
N VAL A 86 -9.57 -3.39 -3.24
CA VAL A 86 -8.37 -2.55 -3.26
C VAL A 86 -8.51 -1.60 -4.44
N LYS A 87 -8.41 -0.30 -4.19
CA LYS A 87 -8.55 0.71 -5.24
C LYS A 87 -7.63 1.88 -4.98
N SER A 88 -7.36 2.67 -6.03
CA SER A 88 -6.75 3.98 -5.89
C SER A 88 -7.83 5.01 -5.61
N PHE A 89 -7.56 5.91 -4.68
CA PHE A 89 -8.44 7.03 -4.35
C PHE A 89 -8.01 8.23 -5.18
N ILE A 90 -8.91 8.76 -5.97
CA ILE A 90 -8.63 9.89 -6.85
C ILE A 90 -9.48 11.08 -6.42
N LYS A 91 -8.82 12.22 -6.29
CA LYS A 91 -9.48 13.46 -5.93
C LYS A 91 -9.18 14.50 -7.00
N GLU A 92 -10.19 14.85 -7.80
CA GLU A 92 -10.08 15.86 -8.85
C GLU A 92 -11.11 16.96 -8.59
N LYS A 93 -10.64 18.18 -8.35
CA LYS A 93 -11.53 19.33 -8.06
C LYS A 93 -12.50 18.97 -6.94
N ASN A 94 -13.79 18.90 -7.24
CA ASN A 94 -14.84 18.55 -6.28
C ASN A 94 -15.28 17.09 -6.40
N LEU A 95 -14.61 16.31 -7.24
CA LEU A 95 -14.98 14.93 -7.50
C LEU A 95 -14.02 13.97 -6.81
N GLN A 96 -14.57 12.96 -6.14
CA GLN A 96 -13.80 11.87 -5.55
C GLN A 96 -14.29 10.55 -6.13
N PHE A 97 -13.37 9.69 -6.54
CA PHE A 97 -13.74 8.40 -7.07
C PHE A 97 -12.63 7.35 -6.80
N LEU A 98 -13.00 6.09 -6.97
CA LEU A 98 -12.10 4.96 -6.86
C LEU A 98 -11.79 4.42 -8.25
N SER A 99 -10.54 3.97 -8.45
CA SER A 99 -10.09 3.44 -9.73
C SER A 99 -9.08 2.32 -9.50
N SER A 100 -9.02 1.37 -10.44
CA SER A 100 -7.98 0.33 -10.47
C SER A 100 -6.70 0.80 -11.16
N GLY A 101 -6.58 2.11 -11.46
CA GLY A 101 -5.43 2.62 -12.17
C GLY A 101 -5.49 2.42 -13.67
N SER A 102 -6.67 2.10 -14.22
CA SER A 102 -6.85 1.99 -15.67
C SER A 102 -6.63 3.34 -16.32
N LYS A 103 -6.16 3.31 -17.56
CA LYS A 103 -5.95 4.51 -18.36
C LYS A 103 -7.28 5.21 -18.58
N ASN A 104 -7.33 6.52 -18.37
CA ASN A 104 -8.53 7.34 -18.48
C ASN A 104 -9.60 7.05 -17.43
N PHE A 105 -9.29 6.26 -16.41
CA PHE A 105 -10.22 5.94 -15.32
C PHE A 105 -11.55 5.38 -15.81
N ASP A 106 -11.47 4.43 -16.77
CA ASP A 106 -12.67 3.81 -17.34
C ASP A 106 -13.49 3.05 -16.31
N ASP A 107 -12.87 2.60 -15.24
CA ASP A 107 -13.48 1.80 -14.18
C ASP A 107 -13.85 2.63 -12.96
N LYS A 108 -13.92 3.95 -13.07
CA LYS A 108 -14.12 4.79 -11.89
C LYS A 108 -15.46 4.56 -11.22
N ILE A 109 -15.40 4.55 -9.89
CA ILE A 109 -16.56 4.43 -9.02
C ILE A 109 -16.68 5.73 -8.24
N ILE A 110 -17.68 6.55 -8.54
CA ILE A 110 -17.82 7.87 -7.94
C ILE A 110 -18.31 7.75 -6.50
N ILE A 111 -17.63 8.46 -5.61
CA ILE A 111 -18.00 8.53 -4.20
C ILE A 111 -18.89 9.76 -4.00
N ASN A 112 -20.10 9.54 -3.52
CA ASN A 112 -21.02 10.62 -3.17
C ASN A 112 -21.84 10.20 -1.94
N PRO A 113 -22.62 11.11 -1.34
CA PRO A 113 -23.34 10.80 -0.10
C PRO A 113 -24.31 9.62 -0.20
N ASN A 114 -24.75 9.29 -1.41
CA ASN A 114 -25.71 8.21 -1.63
C ASN A 114 -25.04 6.89 -2.05
N SER A 115 -23.72 6.88 -2.22
CA SER A 115 -23.02 5.67 -2.62
C SER A 115 -22.83 4.74 -1.41
N ASP A 116 -22.88 3.43 -1.67
CA ASP A 116 -22.63 2.41 -0.65
C ASP A 116 -21.13 2.08 -0.64
N ILE A 117 -20.35 3.08 -0.27
CA ILE A 117 -18.88 2.96 -0.22
C ILE A 117 -18.39 3.38 1.16
N PHE A 118 -17.63 2.50 1.77
CA PHE A 118 -17.00 2.76 3.06
C PHE A 118 -15.50 2.48 2.93
N ILE A 119 -14.67 3.50 3.19
CA ILE A 119 -13.21 3.35 3.16
C ILE A 119 -12.73 2.82 4.49
N TRP A 120 -12.11 1.65 4.48
CA TRP A 120 -11.62 1.00 5.68
C TRP A 120 -10.27 1.51 6.14
N GLY A 121 -9.39 1.82 5.20
CA GLY A 121 -8.07 2.30 5.54
C GLY A 121 -7.22 2.59 4.32
N VAL A 122 -6.04 3.13 4.59
CA VAL A 122 -5.07 3.52 3.59
C VAL A 122 -3.92 2.52 3.59
N VAL A 123 -3.56 2.03 2.42
CA VAL A 123 -2.41 1.13 2.26
C VAL A 123 -1.14 1.95 2.39
N THR A 124 -0.30 1.56 3.35
CA THR A 124 0.96 2.26 3.61
C THR A 124 2.16 1.55 2.99
N TYR A 125 2.09 0.23 2.85
CA TYR A 125 3.15 -0.57 2.25
C TYR A 125 2.59 -1.76 1.51
N VAL A 126 3.28 -2.15 0.45
CA VAL A 126 3.01 -3.36 -0.31
C VAL A 126 4.21 -4.28 -0.15
N ILE A 127 3.96 -5.51 0.28
CA ILE A 127 5.01 -6.53 0.40
C ILE A 127 4.83 -7.51 -0.73
N HIS A 128 5.79 -7.53 -1.63
CA HIS A 128 5.77 -8.38 -2.82
C HIS A 128 6.93 -9.36 -2.77
N SER A 129 6.61 -10.64 -2.87
CA SER A 129 7.63 -11.68 -2.94
C SER A 129 8.13 -11.84 -4.37
N THR A 130 9.44 -11.91 -4.53
CA THR A 130 10.07 -12.11 -5.84
C THR A 130 10.53 -13.55 -6.06
N TYR A 131 10.30 -14.43 -5.08
CA TYR A 131 10.79 -15.81 -5.16
C TYR A 131 9.69 -16.85 -4.97
#